data_186b55ec358c295f088fe64a88575c1d
#
_entry.id   186b55ec358c295f088fe64a88575c1d
#
_cell.length_a   1.000
_cell.length_b   1.000
_cell.length_c   1.000
_cell.angle_alpha   90.00
_cell.angle_beta   90.00
_cell.angle_gamma   90.00
#
_symmetry.space_group_name_H-M   'P 1'
#
loop_
_entity.id
_entity.type
_entity.pdbx_description
1 polymer ?
#
loop_
_entity_poly.entity_id
_entity_poly.type
_entity_poly.pdbx_seq_one_letter_code
_entity_poly.pdbx_strand_id
1 'polypeptide(L)'
;MAGKTTSIKQSGDRKVIIADSVTAATDKNRGDVLVCGSHCGANVGQIAAANKIGAMIGNDAGMGKNNAGIAGLAICDAHDIPAAAVASMSAVIGSGVSTYEEGKVSAVNILAASLGVSEGMSAKQAADRFLETLANKPSRKCSHTSKL
;
A
#
# COMPACT_ATOMS: atom_id res chain seq x y z
N MET A 1 -4.60 -16.93 10.84
CA MET A 1 -5.73 -16.69 9.96
C MET A 1 -5.65 -15.29 9.36
N ALA A 2 -5.84 -15.20 8.06
CA ALA A 2 -5.90 -13.90 7.43
C ALA A 2 -7.16 -13.17 7.91
N GLY A 3 -7.05 -11.90 8.15
CA GLY A 3 -8.20 -11.07 8.46
C GLY A 3 -9.03 -10.82 7.22
N LYS A 4 -9.89 -9.86 7.29
CA LYS A 4 -10.71 -9.49 6.14
C LYS A 4 -10.33 -8.08 5.68
N THR A 5 -10.69 -7.77 4.45
CA THR A 5 -10.50 -6.44 3.89
C THR A 5 -11.82 -5.70 3.92
N THR A 6 -11.74 -4.37 4.06
CA THR A 6 -12.90 -3.50 4.02
C THR A 6 -12.66 -2.46 2.94
N SER A 7 -13.57 -2.38 1.97
CA SER A 7 -13.48 -1.36 0.94
C SER A 7 -14.04 -0.06 1.48
N ILE A 8 -13.28 1.02 1.38
CA ILE A 8 -13.70 2.32 1.92
C ILE A 8 -13.85 3.38 0.84
N LYS A 9 -13.35 3.13 -0.36
CA LYS A 9 -13.40 4.10 -1.45
C LYS A 9 -13.20 3.36 -2.75
N GLN A 10 -13.81 3.86 -3.81
CA GLN A 10 -13.70 3.20 -5.11
C GLN A 10 -13.70 4.25 -6.22
N SER A 11 -12.90 4.00 -7.24
CA SER A 11 -12.87 4.79 -8.44
C SER A 11 -12.74 3.83 -9.62
N GLY A 12 -13.78 3.74 -10.43
CA GLY A 12 -13.83 2.73 -11.48
C GLY A 12 -13.82 1.35 -10.87
N ASP A 13 -12.93 0.48 -11.34
CA ASP A 13 -12.76 -0.86 -10.78
C ASP A 13 -11.62 -0.94 -9.76
N ARG A 14 -11.09 0.21 -9.34
CA ARG A 14 -10.02 0.28 -8.34
C ARG A 14 -10.61 0.69 -7.00
N LYS A 15 -10.09 0.12 -5.93
CA LYS A 15 -10.58 0.38 -4.58
C LYS A 15 -9.43 0.72 -3.63
N VAL A 16 -9.77 1.46 -2.57
CA VAL A 16 -8.92 1.53 -1.39
C VAL A 16 -9.51 0.55 -0.39
N ILE A 17 -8.71 -0.43 0.00
CA ILE A 17 -9.14 -1.43 0.99
C ILE A 17 -8.27 -1.32 2.23
N ILE A 18 -8.88 -1.58 3.38
CA ILE A 18 -8.20 -1.56 4.67
C ILE A 18 -8.15 -2.98 5.21
N ALA A 19 -7.01 -3.35 5.78
CA ALA A 19 -6.85 -4.63 6.44
C ALA A 19 -5.86 -4.48 7.58
N ASP A 20 -6.01 -5.28 8.63
CA ASP A 20 -5.06 -5.24 9.74
C ASP A 20 -3.73 -5.84 9.35
N SER A 21 -3.72 -6.81 8.45
CA SER A 21 -2.52 -7.49 8.00
C SER A 21 -2.49 -7.57 6.48
N VAL A 22 -1.29 -7.50 5.91
CA VAL A 22 -1.10 -7.72 4.47
C VAL A 22 -1.61 -9.10 4.05
N THR A 23 -1.62 -10.06 4.96
CA THR A 23 -2.06 -11.43 4.66
C THR A 23 -3.55 -11.52 4.36
N ALA A 24 -4.33 -10.49 4.67
CA ALA A 24 -5.74 -10.46 4.32
C ALA A 24 -5.96 -10.21 2.82
N ALA A 25 -4.97 -9.64 2.14
CA ALA A 25 -5.08 -9.38 0.71
C ALA A 25 -4.94 -10.68 -0.07
N THR A 26 -5.68 -10.78 -1.17
CA THR A 26 -5.63 -11.93 -2.06
C THR A 26 -5.52 -11.43 -3.49
N ASP A 27 -5.45 -12.35 -4.44
CA ASP A 27 -5.42 -11.97 -5.86
C ASP A 27 -6.69 -11.23 -6.30
N LYS A 28 -7.75 -11.28 -5.52
CA LYS A 28 -8.96 -10.50 -5.78
C LYS A 28 -8.73 -9.00 -5.57
N ASN A 29 -7.68 -8.66 -4.85
CA ASN A 29 -7.31 -7.26 -4.59
C ASN A 29 -6.30 -6.72 -5.58
N ARG A 30 -6.06 -7.46 -6.65
CA ARG A 30 -5.14 -7.05 -7.70
C ARG A 30 -5.50 -5.65 -8.19
N GLY A 31 -4.51 -4.77 -8.19
CA GLY A 31 -4.69 -3.41 -8.65
C GLY A 31 -5.32 -2.45 -7.66
N ASP A 32 -5.69 -2.91 -6.47
CA ASP A 32 -6.27 -2.05 -5.44
C ASP A 32 -5.19 -1.38 -4.59
N VAL A 33 -5.56 -0.30 -3.91
CA VAL A 33 -4.71 0.33 -2.91
C VAL A 33 -4.97 -0.37 -1.58
N LEU A 34 -3.94 -0.98 -1.01
CA LEU A 34 -4.04 -1.66 0.28
C LEU A 34 -3.44 -0.80 1.38
N VAL A 35 -4.27 -0.46 2.37
CA VAL A 35 -3.81 0.23 3.58
C VAL A 35 -3.88 -0.80 4.70
N CYS A 36 -2.75 -1.20 5.23
CA CYS A 36 -2.70 -2.28 6.21
C CYS A 36 -1.96 -1.87 7.47
N GLY A 37 -2.16 -2.64 8.53
CA GLY A 37 -1.47 -2.44 9.79
C GLY A 37 -0.12 -3.14 9.88
N SER A 38 0.25 -3.90 8.85
CA SER A 38 1.54 -4.60 8.83
C SER A 38 2.70 -3.62 8.71
N HIS A 39 3.87 -4.05 9.22
CA HIS A 39 5.10 -3.36 8.91
C HIS A 39 5.38 -3.43 7.41
N CYS A 40 6.33 -2.65 6.95
CA CYS A 40 6.72 -2.64 5.53
C CYS A 40 8.03 -3.40 5.31
N GLY A 41 8.21 -4.51 6.01
CA GLY A 41 9.42 -5.32 5.89
C GLY A 41 9.46 -6.11 4.58
N ALA A 42 10.55 -6.82 4.37
CA ALA A 42 10.79 -7.51 3.10
C ALA A 42 9.69 -8.53 2.77
N ASN A 43 9.29 -9.36 3.73
CA ASN A 43 8.27 -10.37 3.45
C ASN A 43 6.90 -9.76 3.15
N VAL A 44 6.59 -8.61 3.74
CA VAL A 44 5.34 -7.91 3.44
C VAL A 44 5.36 -7.41 1.99
N GLY A 45 6.49 -6.84 1.56
CA GLY A 45 6.64 -6.43 0.17
C GLY A 45 6.49 -7.59 -0.79
N GLN A 46 7.02 -8.75 -0.44
CA GLN A 46 6.89 -9.95 -1.27
C GLN A 46 5.44 -10.42 -1.36
N ILE A 47 4.69 -10.36 -0.27
CA ILE A 47 3.28 -10.73 -0.27
C ILE A 47 2.47 -9.77 -1.14
N ALA A 48 2.74 -8.47 -1.02
CA ALA A 48 2.08 -7.47 -1.84
C ALA A 48 2.34 -7.74 -3.33
N ALA A 49 3.58 -8.04 -3.67
CA ALA A 49 3.96 -8.33 -5.06
C ALA A 49 3.28 -9.60 -5.57
N ALA A 50 3.20 -10.63 -4.74
CA ALA A 50 2.58 -11.89 -5.14
C ALA A 50 1.10 -11.72 -5.48
N ASN A 51 0.42 -10.83 -4.77
CA ASN A 51 -1.01 -10.56 -5.01
C ASN A 51 -1.23 -9.43 -6.02
N LYS A 52 -0.16 -8.85 -6.51
CA LYS A 52 -0.20 -7.79 -7.54
C LYS A 52 -1.11 -6.64 -7.16
N ILE A 53 -1.05 -6.24 -5.91
CA ILE A 53 -1.81 -5.07 -5.47
C ILE A 53 -1.30 -3.82 -6.19
N GLY A 54 -2.14 -2.80 -6.29
CA GLY A 54 -1.80 -1.61 -7.06
C GLY A 54 -0.89 -0.64 -6.32
N ALA A 55 -1.07 -0.52 -5.01
CA ALA A 55 -0.27 0.34 -4.15
C ALA A 55 -0.43 -0.11 -2.71
N MET A 56 0.54 0.21 -1.85
CA MET A 56 0.51 -0.25 -0.47
C MET A 56 0.88 0.87 0.49
N ILE A 57 0.20 0.90 1.63
CA ILE A 57 0.58 1.74 2.77
C ILE A 57 0.62 0.83 3.99
N GLY A 58 1.73 0.84 4.71
CA GLY A 58 1.89 0.07 5.92
C GLY A 58 2.59 0.90 6.98
N ASN A 59 3.10 0.24 8.02
CA ASN A 59 3.73 0.90 9.17
C ASN A 59 5.25 0.76 9.05
N ASP A 60 6.00 1.80 9.44
CA ASP A 60 7.46 1.73 9.35
C ASP A 60 8.08 0.91 10.50
N ALA A 61 7.25 0.53 11.47
CA ALA A 61 7.68 -0.26 12.63
C ALA A 61 8.89 0.36 13.35
N GLY A 62 9.01 1.69 13.29
CA GLY A 62 10.15 2.39 13.87
C GLY A 62 11.42 2.25 13.06
N MET A 63 11.32 1.77 11.81
CA MET A 63 12.42 1.52 10.88
C MET A 63 13.29 0.32 11.26
N GLY A 64 13.60 0.13 12.52
CA GLY A 64 14.39 -1.00 12.98
C GLY A 64 15.83 -0.97 12.50
N LYS A 65 16.55 -2.05 12.80
CA LYS A 65 17.96 -2.17 12.45
C LYS A 65 18.09 -2.24 10.92
N ASN A 66 18.99 -1.43 10.37
CA ASN A 66 19.23 -1.35 8.93
C ASN A 66 17.96 -1.06 8.14
N ASN A 67 17.02 -0.34 8.75
CA ASN A 67 15.74 0.01 8.12
C ASN A 67 14.94 -1.22 7.70
N ALA A 68 15.04 -2.31 8.45
CA ALA A 68 14.35 -3.55 8.13
C ALA A 68 12.83 -3.36 8.07
N GLY A 69 12.30 -2.42 8.86
CA GLY A 69 10.87 -2.16 8.90
C GLY A 69 10.30 -1.57 7.61
N ILE A 70 11.16 -1.08 6.72
CA ILE A 70 10.73 -0.52 5.44
C ILE A 70 11.43 -1.18 4.26
N ALA A 71 12.11 -2.31 4.48
CA ALA A 71 12.84 -2.99 3.40
C ALA A 71 11.93 -3.43 2.25
N GLY A 72 10.65 -3.65 2.52
CA GLY A 72 9.69 -4.04 1.48
C GLY A 72 9.37 -2.94 0.48
N LEU A 73 9.65 -1.68 0.82
CA LEU A 73 9.39 -0.58 -0.12
C LEU A 73 10.20 -0.74 -1.41
N ALA A 74 11.47 -1.14 -1.29
CA ALA A 74 12.30 -1.39 -2.47
C ALA A 74 11.80 -2.60 -3.27
N ILE A 75 11.29 -3.61 -2.59
CA ILE A 75 10.71 -4.78 -3.27
C ILE A 75 9.49 -4.35 -4.07
N CYS A 76 8.66 -3.48 -3.49
CA CYS A 76 7.50 -2.96 -4.21
C CYS A 76 7.93 -2.16 -5.44
N ASP A 77 8.98 -1.34 -5.34
CA ASP A 77 9.51 -0.63 -6.52
C ASP A 77 9.85 -1.61 -7.65
N ALA A 78 10.51 -2.71 -7.30
CA ALA A 78 10.91 -3.71 -8.30
C ALA A 78 9.71 -4.38 -8.98
N HIS A 79 8.54 -4.32 -8.37
CA HIS A 79 7.32 -4.93 -8.89
C HIS A 79 6.29 -3.89 -9.34
N ASP A 80 6.71 -2.64 -9.56
CA ASP A 80 5.85 -1.58 -10.04
C ASP A 80 4.72 -1.22 -9.08
N ILE A 81 4.96 -1.34 -7.79
CA ILE A 81 3.97 -1.03 -6.77
C ILE A 81 4.42 0.20 -6.00
N PRO A 82 3.77 1.37 -6.18
CA PRO A 82 4.07 2.52 -5.33
C PRO A 82 3.67 2.19 -3.89
N ALA A 83 4.54 2.52 -2.95
CA ALA A 83 4.33 2.16 -1.56
C ALA A 83 4.88 3.21 -0.62
N ALA A 84 4.23 3.33 0.53
CA ALA A 84 4.62 4.27 1.57
C ALA A 84 4.44 3.60 2.93
N ALA A 85 5.18 4.08 3.90
CA ALA A 85 5.04 3.66 5.28
C ALA A 85 4.66 4.85 6.13
N VAL A 86 3.82 4.64 7.15
CA VAL A 86 3.51 5.67 8.14
C VAL A 86 4.36 5.45 9.38
N ALA A 87 4.65 6.54 10.08
CA ALA A 87 5.47 6.50 11.29
C ALA A 87 4.79 5.64 12.36
N SER A 88 5.57 4.79 13.01
CA SER A 88 5.03 3.93 14.06
C SER A 88 4.40 4.72 15.20
N MET A 89 4.89 5.93 15.44
CA MET A 89 4.32 6.79 16.49
C MET A 89 3.02 7.46 16.07
N SER A 90 2.66 7.41 14.79
CA SER A 90 1.45 8.06 14.30
C SER A 90 0.26 7.10 14.20
N ALA A 91 0.50 5.80 14.22
CA ALA A 91 -0.56 4.82 14.02
C ALA A 91 -0.25 3.54 14.79
N VAL A 92 -1.30 2.84 15.18
CA VAL A 92 -1.13 1.57 15.92
C VAL A 92 -0.79 0.47 14.93
N ILE A 93 0.41 -0.10 15.07
CA ILE A 93 0.82 -1.22 14.22
C ILE A 93 -0.15 -2.38 14.45
N GLY A 94 -0.52 -3.05 13.37
CA GLY A 94 -1.51 -4.12 13.43
C GLY A 94 -2.94 -3.65 13.19
N SER A 95 -3.16 -2.35 13.04
CA SER A 95 -4.50 -1.79 12.79
C SER A 95 -4.52 -1.04 11.46
N GLY A 96 -5.27 -1.58 10.50
CA GLY A 96 -5.44 -0.91 9.21
C GLY A 96 -6.23 0.39 9.35
N VAL A 97 -7.23 0.39 10.23
CA VAL A 97 -8.04 1.60 10.48
C VAL A 97 -7.16 2.71 11.05
N SER A 98 -6.33 2.39 12.04
CA SER A 98 -5.43 3.39 12.63
C SER A 98 -4.45 3.92 11.57
N THR A 99 -3.90 3.03 10.75
CA THR A 99 -3.00 3.43 9.67
C THR A 99 -3.68 4.45 8.75
N TYR A 100 -4.90 4.16 8.34
CA TYR A 100 -5.63 5.03 7.42
C TYR A 100 -6.04 6.34 8.07
N GLU A 101 -6.61 6.27 9.28
CA GLU A 101 -7.19 7.45 9.93
C GLU A 101 -6.16 8.37 10.56
N GLU A 102 -5.07 7.80 11.06
CA GLU A 102 -4.12 8.53 11.90
C GLU A 102 -2.72 8.59 11.34
N GLY A 103 -2.38 7.72 10.39
CA GLY A 103 -1.01 7.57 9.93
C GLY A 103 -0.46 8.80 9.23
N LYS A 104 0.82 9.09 9.50
CA LYS A 104 1.57 10.11 8.78
C LYS A 104 2.73 9.45 8.07
N VAL A 105 2.87 9.73 6.79
CA VAL A 105 3.90 9.12 5.95
C VAL A 105 5.28 9.49 6.48
N SER A 106 6.11 8.47 6.68
CA SER A 106 7.49 8.61 7.15
C SER A 106 8.52 8.13 6.13
N ALA A 107 8.09 7.30 5.17
CA ALA A 107 8.98 6.79 4.13
C ALA A 107 8.18 6.48 2.88
N VAL A 108 8.81 6.65 1.72
CA VAL A 108 8.17 6.37 0.43
C VAL A 108 9.18 5.66 -0.47
N ASN A 109 8.68 4.83 -1.38
CA ASN A 109 9.58 4.28 -2.39
C ASN A 109 9.65 5.24 -3.58
N ILE A 110 10.45 4.88 -4.57
CA ILE A 110 10.69 5.76 -5.72
C ILE A 110 9.40 6.03 -6.48
N LEU A 111 8.61 4.99 -6.70
CA LEU A 111 7.34 5.14 -7.41
C LEU A 111 6.38 6.07 -6.69
N ALA A 112 6.24 5.92 -5.37
CA ALA A 112 5.36 6.78 -4.60
C ALA A 112 5.82 8.23 -4.67
N ALA A 113 7.13 8.47 -4.56
CA ALA A 113 7.69 9.81 -4.67
C ALA A 113 7.37 10.43 -6.02
N SER A 114 7.45 9.64 -7.09
CA SER A 114 7.16 10.12 -8.43
C SER A 114 5.70 10.53 -8.61
N LEU A 115 4.82 10.03 -7.76
CA LEU A 115 3.40 10.37 -7.80
C LEU A 115 3.05 11.54 -6.89
N GLY A 116 4.05 12.11 -6.22
CA GLY A 116 3.85 13.24 -5.34
C GLY A 116 3.53 12.86 -3.89
N VAL A 117 3.72 11.60 -3.52
CA VAL A 117 3.55 11.17 -2.13
C VAL A 117 4.86 11.43 -1.40
N SER A 118 4.80 12.10 -0.26
CA SER A 118 5.99 12.50 0.47
C SER A 118 5.79 12.41 1.98
N GLU A 119 6.90 12.45 2.69
CA GLU A 119 6.87 12.46 4.15
C GLU A 119 6.02 13.62 4.66
N GLY A 120 5.28 13.36 5.72
CA GLY A 120 4.42 14.35 6.33
C GLY A 120 2.99 14.33 5.83
N MET A 121 2.72 13.72 4.69
CA MET A 121 1.35 13.56 4.21
C MET A 121 0.59 12.60 5.11
N SER A 122 -0.72 12.77 5.19
CA SER A 122 -1.54 11.77 5.87
C SER A 122 -1.66 10.52 5.01
N ALA A 123 -1.92 9.39 5.65
CA ALA A 123 -2.16 8.15 4.90
C ALA A 123 -3.36 8.31 3.96
N LYS A 124 -4.39 9.06 4.39
CA LYS A 124 -5.55 9.31 3.53
C LYS A 124 -5.16 10.04 2.25
N GLN A 125 -4.33 11.07 2.37
CA GLN A 125 -3.86 11.81 1.20
C GLN A 125 -3.04 10.92 0.28
N ALA A 126 -2.18 10.10 0.85
CA ALA A 126 -1.36 9.17 0.06
C ALA A 126 -2.25 8.15 -0.65
N ALA A 127 -3.23 7.59 0.06
CA ALA A 127 -4.14 6.62 -0.53
C ALA A 127 -4.95 7.24 -1.67
N ASP A 128 -5.42 8.47 -1.49
CA ASP A 128 -6.16 9.17 -2.54
C ASP A 128 -5.29 9.38 -3.78
N ARG A 129 -4.03 9.74 -3.57
CA ARG A 129 -3.10 9.95 -4.69
C ARG A 129 -2.86 8.66 -5.45
N PHE A 130 -2.68 7.56 -4.71
CA PHE A 130 -2.49 6.25 -5.33
C PHE A 130 -3.74 5.83 -6.10
N LEU A 131 -4.92 5.99 -5.49
CA LEU A 131 -6.17 5.60 -6.15
C LEU A 131 -6.38 6.40 -7.43
N GLU A 132 -6.14 7.70 -7.38
CA GLU A 132 -6.28 8.58 -8.52
C GLU A 132 -5.37 8.14 -9.67
N THR A 133 -4.12 7.82 -9.35
CA THR A 133 -3.16 7.36 -10.34
C THR A 133 -3.59 6.03 -10.96
N LEU A 134 -4.02 5.09 -10.12
CA LEU A 134 -4.43 3.77 -10.60
C LEU A 134 -5.70 3.86 -11.43
N ALA A 135 -6.63 4.73 -11.05
CA ALA A 135 -7.88 4.90 -11.80
C ALA A 135 -7.65 5.41 -13.21
N ASN A 136 -6.52 6.09 -13.45
CA ASN A 136 -6.17 6.60 -14.77
C ASN A 136 -5.43 5.57 -15.63
N LYS A 137 -5.19 4.38 -15.10
CA LYS A 137 -4.55 3.30 -15.84
C LYS A 137 -5.62 2.40 -16.45
N PRO A 138 -5.25 1.57 -17.44
CA PRO A 138 -6.21 0.61 -17.98
C PRO A 138 -6.81 -0.25 -16.88
N SER A 139 -8.06 -0.64 -17.08
CA SER A 139 -8.75 -1.50 -16.14
C SER A 139 -7.95 -2.78 -15.90
N ARG A 140 -7.87 -3.22 -14.65
CA ARG A 140 -7.20 -4.48 -14.32
C ARG A 140 -7.84 -5.67 -15.01
N LYS A 141 -9.13 -5.56 -15.38
CA LYS A 141 -9.83 -6.62 -16.07
C LYS A 141 -9.43 -6.73 -17.53
N CYS A 142 -8.89 -5.66 -18.09
CA CYS A 142 -8.53 -5.60 -19.49
C CYS A 142 -7.02 -5.57 -19.72
N SER A 143 -6.23 -5.60 -18.66
CA SER A 143 -4.80 -5.41 -18.78
C SER A 143 -4.13 -6.45 -19.68
N HIS A 144 -4.65 -7.67 -19.69
CA HIS A 144 -4.06 -8.74 -20.49
C HIS A 144 -4.34 -8.60 -21.98
N THR A 145 -5.32 -7.78 -22.37
CA THR A 145 -5.64 -7.60 -23.77
C THR A 145 -4.96 -6.39 -24.38
N SER A 146 -4.44 -5.51 -23.56
CA SER A 146 -3.90 -4.25 -24.05
C SER A 146 -2.59 -4.40 -24.80
N LYS A 147 -1.98 -5.54 -24.73
CA LYS A 147 -0.68 -5.77 -25.33
C LYS A 147 -0.73 -6.15 -26.80
N LEU A 148 -1.82 -6.07 -27.40
CA LEU A 148 -1.96 -6.39 -28.83
C LEU A 148 -1.26 -5.41 -29.76
#